data_484bd0e1e5af99bb5986fcbb3288d089
#
_entry.id   484bd0e1e5af99bb5986fcbb3288d089
#
_cell.length_a   1.000
_cell.length_b   1.000
_cell.length_c   1.000
_cell.angle_alpha   90.00
_cell.angle_beta   90.00
_cell.angle_gamma   90.00
#
_symmetry.space_group_name_H-M   'P 1'
#
loop_
_entity.id
_entity.type
_entity.pdbx_description
1 polymer ?
#
loop_
_entity_poly.entity_id
_entity_poly.type
_entity_poly.pdbx_seq_one_letter_code
_entity_poly.pdbx_strand_id
1 'polypeptide(L)'
;MSLWLALLLLLAGLMAACAKDAPETIQRTPVVIHLSATDTPTAPEAVAAPVGRATMAPSITPEPPILFRTNKILRVARPITYIDDTCTYLRLRWDPANAQPGTIIVPVMYHRVKRAQGERGVDQAYFKQTLREAHRLGFQTITARQAADFLERNAKIPPKSLMLFVDDRRIPVIKGDFMPFLKKYDWTVISSWIIANDDAIPGLWERIEALQATGHVDVESHSLRHVYIVSSTPKKTIREEITGPIPYFEKHFGYRPIAYIWPGGNYTRYAVRTAREAGYRVGFTIYPNGPVMFNWVPLQKADQEIGDPLLTLPRFHASRVKEQLPIAVEIGEQARRQALDHYPQEAAWYRLHCGGELPPPSFGE
;
A
#
# COMPACT_ATOMS: atom_id res chain seq x y z
N MET A 1 58.64 8.39 -21.30
CA MET A 1 58.01 9.73 -21.44
C MET A 1 57.14 9.69 -22.68
N SER A 2 55.90 10.10 -22.59
CA SER A 2 54.95 10.32 -23.70
C SER A 2 53.87 9.26 -23.98
N LEU A 3 53.10 8.86 -22.99
CA LEU A 3 51.74 8.30 -23.25
C LEU A 3 50.70 8.74 -22.20
N TRP A 4 51.10 9.42 -21.15
CA TRP A 4 50.25 9.91 -20.09
C TRP A 4 49.72 11.35 -20.24
N LEU A 5 50.29 12.12 -21.19
CA LEU A 5 49.86 13.51 -21.42
C LEU A 5 48.72 13.65 -22.45
N ALA A 6 48.46 12.63 -23.24
CA ALA A 6 47.40 12.67 -24.25
C ALA A 6 46.00 12.29 -23.69
N LEU A 7 45.93 11.63 -22.51
CA LEU A 7 44.66 11.21 -21.89
C LEU A 7 44.04 12.28 -21.00
N LEU A 8 44.84 13.30 -20.60
CA LEU A 8 44.33 14.38 -19.72
C LEU A 8 43.70 15.56 -20.50
N LEU A 9 43.95 15.66 -21.81
CA LEU A 9 43.36 16.71 -22.66
C LEU A 9 42.01 16.30 -23.31
N LEU A 10 41.67 15.03 -23.30
CA LEU A 10 40.37 14.54 -23.80
C LEU A 10 39.22 14.53 -22.73
N LEU A 11 39.60 14.70 -21.46
CA LEU A 11 38.61 14.78 -20.36
C LEU A 11 38.19 16.21 -20.00
N ALA A 12 38.86 17.23 -20.50
CA ALA A 12 38.55 18.64 -20.29
C ALA A 12 37.52 19.21 -21.30
N GLY A 13 37.20 18.48 -22.35
CA GLY A 13 36.30 18.92 -23.42
C GLY A 13 34.83 18.54 -23.28
N LEU A 14 34.45 17.74 -22.27
CA LEU A 14 33.07 17.22 -22.13
C LEU A 14 32.25 17.82 -20.97
N MET A 15 32.77 18.85 -20.29
CA MET A 15 32.08 19.49 -19.16
C MET A 15 31.52 20.90 -19.46
N ALA A 16 31.36 21.29 -20.72
CA ALA A 16 30.89 22.63 -21.07
C ALA A 16 29.64 22.68 -21.97
N ALA A 17 28.72 21.71 -21.82
CA ALA A 17 27.48 21.74 -22.61
C ALA A 17 26.27 21.17 -21.83
N CYS A 18 26.01 21.66 -20.61
CA CYS A 18 24.72 21.45 -19.94
C CYS A 18 24.42 22.59 -18.96
N ALA A 19 24.20 23.78 -19.52
CA ALA A 19 23.58 24.88 -18.78
C ALA A 19 22.77 25.71 -19.76
N LYS A 20 21.48 25.39 -19.91
CA LYS A 20 20.40 26.28 -20.35
C LYS A 20 19.19 25.37 -20.66
N ASP A 21 18.25 25.39 -19.73
CA ASP A 21 16.85 25.59 -19.98
C ASP A 21 16.11 25.43 -18.63
N ALA A 22 15.79 26.57 -18.04
CA ALA A 22 14.87 26.64 -16.91
C ALA A 22 13.44 26.40 -17.44
N PRO A 23 12.57 25.69 -16.71
CA PRO A 23 11.20 25.48 -17.15
C PRO A 23 10.40 26.80 -17.06
N GLU A 24 9.77 27.18 -18.17
CA GLU A 24 8.80 28.28 -18.25
C GLU A 24 7.65 28.07 -17.25
N THR A 25 7.46 29.06 -16.42
CA THR A 25 6.32 29.16 -15.49
C THR A 25 5.09 29.52 -16.31
N ILE A 26 4.21 28.57 -16.53
CA ILE A 26 2.90 28.82 -17.14
C ILE A 26 2.02 29.56 -16.12
N GLN A 27 1.90 30.86 -16.29
CA GLN A 27 0.90 31.68 -15.60
C GLN A 27 -0.49 31.34 -16.18
N ARG A 28 -1.34 30.75 -15.36
CA ARG A 28 -2.77 30.56 -15.69
C ARG A 28 -3.53 31.83 -15.27
N THR A 29 -3.98 32.58 -16.24
CA THR A 29 -4.93 33.67 -16.06
C THR A 29 -6.31 33.08 -15.69
N PRO A 30 -6.99 33.56 -14.65
CA PRO A 30 -8.35 33.11 -14.35
C PRO A 30 -9.32 33.68 -15.38
N VAL A 31 -10.10 32.80 -16.00
CA VAL A 31 -11.23 33.19 -16.86
C VAL A 31 -12.40 33.57 -15.95
N VAL A 32 -12.74 34.84 -15.94
CA VAL A 32 -13.93 35.35 -15.27
C VAL A 32 -15.09 35.24 -16.24
N ILE A 33 -16.06 34.38 -15.95
CA ILE A 33 -17.31 34.28 -16.69
C ILE A 33 -18.31 35.25 -16.08
N HIS A 34 -18.62 36.31 -16.81
CA HIS A 34 -19.75 37.21 -16.47
C HIS A 34 -21.07 36.56 -16.89
N LEU A 35 -21.90 36.22 -15.90
CA LEU A 35 -23.31 35.88 -16.13
C LEU A 35 -24.15 37.14 -16.02
N SER A 36 -24.79 37.53 -17.11
CA SER A 36 -25.73 38.64 -17.16
C SER A 36 -27.02 38.27 -16.42
N ALA A 37 -27.43 39.13 -15.52
CA ALA A 37 -28.71 39.01 -14.82
C ALA A 37 -29.85 39.36 -15.75
N THR A 38 -30.86 38.50 -15.84
CA THR A 38 -32.19 38.79 -16.40
C THR A 38 -33.21 38.86 -15.26
N ASP A 39 -34.09 39.84 -15.39
CA ASP A 39 -35.05 40.32 -14.43
C ASP A 39 -35.95 39.29 -13.76
N THR A 40 -36.12 39.44 -12.45
CA THR A 40 -37.01 38.65 -11.59
C THR A 40 -38.26 39.46 -11.25
N PRO A 41 -39.48 38.92 -11.31
CA PRO A 41 -40.66 39.57 -10.75
C PRO A 41 -40.73 39.41 -9.23
N THR A 42 -41.05 40.50 -8.56
CA THR A 42 -41.19 40.67 -7.13
C THR A 42 -42.34 39.82 -6.54
N ALA A 43 -42.07 39.01 -5.55
CA ALA A 43 -43.03 38.32 -4.70
C ALA A 43 -42.94 38.81 -3.26
N PRO A 44 -44.02 38.74 -2.45
CA PRO A 44 -44.18 39.53 -1.23
C PRO A 44 -43.33 39.05 -0.07
N GLU A 45 -42.95 40.02 0.74
CA GLU A 45 -42.10 39.95 1.91
C GLU A 45 -42.67 38.97 2.99
N ALA A 46 -42.00 37.85 3.21
CA ALA A 46 -42.25 36.95 4.32
C ALA A 46 -41.31 37.33 5.47
N VAL A 47 -41.90 37.60 6.61
CA VAL A 47 -41.18 37.93 7.89
C VAL A 47 -40.23 36.79 8.24
N ALA A 48 -38.93 37.10 8.23
CA ALA A 48 -37.87 36.15 8.56
C ALA A 48 -37.91 35.79 10.04
N ALA A 49 -38.12 34.52 10.35
CA ALA A 49 -37.80 33.96 11.68
C ALA A 49 -36.24 34.00 11.90
N PRO A 50 -35.77 34.16 13.15
CA PRO A 50 -34.34 34.26 13.40
C PRO A 50 -33.62 32.99 12.95
N VAL A 51 -32.77 33.12 11.97
CA VAL A 51 -31.87 32.06 11.52
C VAL A 51 -30.94 31.68 12.66
N GLY A 52 -31.24 30.61 13.34
CA GLY A 52 -30.34 29.99 14.29
C GLY A 52 -29.01 29.76 13.60
N ARG A 53 -27.94 30.27 14.17
CA ARG A 53 -26.56 30.09 13.71
C ARG A 53 -26.32 28.59 13.57
N ALA A 54 -26.30 28.10 12.32
CA ALA A 54 -25.95 26.72 12.05
C ALA A 54 -24.54 26.49 12.61
N THR A 55 -24.46 25.83 13.74
CA THR A 55 -23.21 25.28 14.26
C THR A 55 -22.71 24.31 13.19
N MET A 56 -21.62 24.67 12.53
CA MET A 56 -20.94 23.74 11.62
C MET A 56 -20.71 22.43 12.38
N ALA A 57 -21.27 21.35 11.84
CA ALA A 57 -21.02 20.03 12.40
C ALA A 57 -19.50 19.81 12.46
N PRO A 58 -18.96 19.31 13.59
CA PRO A 58 -17.54 19.06 13.69
C PRO A 58 -17.10 18.11 12.57
N SER A 59 -16.05 18.49 11.86
CA SER A 59 -15.46 17.64 10.82
C SER A 59 -14.98 16.34 11.45
N ILE A 60 -15.61 15.21 11.09
CA ILE A 60 -15.17 13.88 11.52
C ILE A 60 -14.08 13.39 10.56
N THR A 61 -12.93 14.01 10.63
CA THR A 61 -11.73 13.51 9.99
C THR A 61 -11.01 12.62 11.01
N PRO A 62 -10.82 11.31 10.73
CA PRO A 62 -10.10 10.44 11.64
C PRO A 62 -8.69 11.00 11.87
N GLU A 63 -8.38 11.41 13.09
CA GLU A 63 -7.03 11.80 13.43
C GLU A 63 -6.12 10.57 13.54
N PRO A 64 -4.90 10.62 12.97
CA PRO A 64 -3.95 9.52 13.12
C PRO A 64 -3.55 9.36 14.60
N PRO A 65 -3.29 8.13 15.06
CA PRO A 65 -2.82 7.87 16.41
C PRO A 65 -1.62 8.73 16.79
N ILE A 66 -1.59 9.26 18.02
CA ILE A 66 -0.54 10.17 18.49
C ILE A 66 0.85 9.53 18.37
N LEU A 67 0.96 8.24 18.67
CA LEU A 67 2.20 7.46 18.54
C LEU A 67 2.78 7.47 17.14
N PHE A 68 1.91 7.53 16.13
CA PHE A 68 2.33 7.64 14.74
C PHE A 68 3.07 8.95 14.46
N ARG A 69 2.71 10.02 15.12
CA ARG A 69 3.36 11.34 14.96
C ARG A 69 4.74 11.42 15.61
N THR A 70 5.00 10.63 16.65
CA THR A 70 6.22 10.72 17.46
C THR A 70 7.28 9.69 17.10
N ASN A 71 6.91 8.60 16.43
CA ASN A 71 7.84 7.53 16.07
C ASN A 71 8.80 7.96 14.95
N LYS A 72 10.11 7.72 15.15
CA LYS A 72 11.15 8.10 14.18
C LYS A 72 11.00 7.43 12.81
N ILE A 73 10.44 6.22 12.76
CA ILE A 73 10.21 5.46 11.53
C ILE A 73 9.16 6.13 10.66
N LEU A 74 8.19 6.80 11.29
CA LEU A 74 7.03 7.38 10.66
C LEU A 74 7.11 8.91 10.46
N ARG A 75 8.26 9.53 10.76
CA ARG A 75 8.43 11.01 10.76
C ARG A 75 8.06 11.69 9.45
N VAL A 76 8.30 11.01 8.32
CA VAL A 76 8.06 11.57 6.98
C VAL A 76 6.78 11.06 6.35
N ALA A 77 6.17 10.03 6.91
CA ALA A 77 4.92 9.47 6.43
C ALA A 77 3.73 10.24 7.00
N ARG A 78 2.78 10.56 6.15
CA ARG A 78 1.49 11.15 6.55
C ARG A 78 0.39 10.17 6.19
N PRO A 79 -0.49 9.83 7.14
CA PRO A 79 -1.65 9.01 6.80
C PRO A 79 -2.57 9.77 5.87
N ILE A 80 -3.06 9.07 4.87
CA ILE A 80 -4.12 9.57 4.01
C ILE A 80 -5.31 8.62 4.05
N THR A 81 -6.49 9.18 3.89
CA THR A 81 -7.74 8.46 3.68
C THR A 81 -8.01 8.33 2.19
N TYR A 82 -8.82 7.35 1.79
CA TYR A 82 -9.17 7.10 0.39
C TYR A 82 -10.67 6.82 0.18
N ILE A 83 -11.45 6.68 1.26
CA ILE A 83 -12.91 6.66 1.21
C ILE A 83 -13.37 8.05 1.65
N ASP A 84 -13.77 8.86 0.67
CA ASP A 84 -14.15 10.27 0.91
C ASP A 84 -15.57 10.39 1.44
N ASP A 85 -16.47 9.45 1.11
CA ASP A 85 -17.83 9.44 1.63
C ASP A 85 -17.85 8.97 3.09
N THR A 86 -18.04 9.93 3.99
CA THR A 86 -18.04 9.69 5.44
C THR A 86 -19.12 8.70 5.89
N CYS A 87 -20.29 8.71 5.26
CA CYS A 87 -21.36 7.76 5.60
C CYS A 87 -20.96 6.32 5.27
N THR A 88 -20.40 6.09 4.10
CA THR A 88 -19.85 4.79 3.69
C THR A 88 -18.71 4.36 4.62
N TYR A 89 -17.77 5.28 4.92
CA TYR A 89 -16.65 4.98 5.81
C TYR A 89 -17.12 4.55 7.20
N LEU A 90 -18.01 5.32 7.84
CA LEU A 90 -18.49 5.02 9.19
C LEU A 90 -19.31 3.73 9.21
N ARG A 91 -20.17 3.50 8.22
CA ARG A 91 -20.93 2.27 8.07
C ARG A 91 -20.03 1.04 7.99
N LEU A 92 -18.98 1.09 7.12
CA LEU A 92 -18.04 0.00 6.97
C LEU A 92 -17.17 -0.21 8.22
N ARG A 93 -16.79 0.89 8.89
CA ARG A 93 -15.95 0.86 10.09
C ARG A 93 -16.63 0.20 11.29
N TRP A 94 -17.92 0.44 11.47
CA TRP A 94 -18.68 0.00 12.64
C TRP A 94 -19.59 -1.21 12.37
N ASP A 95 -19.61 -1.75 11.16
CA ASP A 95 -20.33 -2.98 10.86
C ASP A 95 -19.73 -4.14 11.69
N PRO A 96 -20.52 -4.84 12.53
CA PRO A 96 -20.02 -5.93 13.36
C PRO A 96 -19.51 -7.14 12.55
N ALA A 97 -19.91 -7.29 11.29
CA ALA A 97 -19.40 -8.31 10.38
C ALA A 97 -18.00 -8.00 9.85
N ASN A 98 -17.56 -6.75 9.96
CA ASN A 98 -16.30 -6.26 9.44
C ASN A 98 -15.15 -6.33 10.46
N ALA A 99 -13.96 -5.94 10.01
CA ALA A 99 -12.79 -5.81 10.89
C ALA A 99 -13.01 -4.66 11.89
N GLN A 100 -12.58 -4.89 13.12
CA GLN A 100 -12.71 -3.91 14.19
C GLN A 100 -11.70 -2.76 14.02
N PRO A 101 -12.02 -1.54 14.49
CA PRO A 101 -11.07 -0.43 14.54
C PRO A 101 -9.77 -0.85 15.24
N GLY A 102 -8.64 -0.39 14.70
CA GLY A 102 -7.31 -0.78 15.19
C GLY A 102 -6.76 -2.07 14.58
N THR A 103 -7.51 -2.75 13.70
CA THR A 103 -6.96 -3.83 12.88
C THR A 103 -5.86 -3.29 11.96
N ILE A 104 -4.69 -3.93 11.99
CA ILE A 104 -3.50 -3.51 11.26
C ILE A 104 -3.01 -4.58 10.29
N ILE A 105 -2.41 -4.14 9.19
CA ILE A 105 -1.61 -4.98 8.29
C ILE A 105 -0.16 -4.51 8.34
N VAL A 106 0.79 -5.42 8.53
CA VAL A 106 2.23 -5.18 8.45
C VAL A 106 2.78 -5.93 7.23
N PRO A 107 2.98 -5.27 6.07
CA PRO A 107 3.57 -5.90 4.90
C PRO A 107 5.10 -5.93 5.04
N VAL A 108 5.72 -7.09 4.82
CA VAL A 108 7.18 -7.30 5.00
C VAL A 108 7.80 -7.89 3.75
N MET A 109 8.86 -7.26 3.25
CA MET A 109 9.58 -7.66 2.05
C MET A 109 10.82 -8.49 2.38
N TYR A 110 10.91 -9.67 1.79
CA TYR A 110 12.08 -10.56 1.79
C TYR A 110 12.53 -10.83 0.36
N HIS A 111 13.85 -11.04 0.17
CA HIS A 111 14.42 -11.57 -1.07
C HIS A 111 15.19 -12.87 -0.79
N ARG A 112 16.06 -12.86 0.21
CA ARG A 112 16.92 -13.99 0.57
C ARG A 112 17.08 -14.09 2.09
N VAL A 113 17.24 -15.31 2.55
CA VAL A 113 17.76 -15.62 3.89
C VAL A 113 19.19 -16.09 3.72
N LYS A 114 20.15 -15.36 4.25
CA LYS A 114 21.58 -15.71 4.15
C LYS A 114 21.93 -16.82 5.15
N ARG A 115 22.73 -17.76 4.70
CA ARG A 115 23.16 -18.94 5.46
C ARG A 115 24.65 -18.90 5.79
N ALA A 116 25.41 -18.07 5.07
CA ALA A 116 26.84 -17.92 5.25
C ALA A 116 27.26 -16.45 5.31
N GLN A 117 28.44 -16.19 5.87
CA GLN A 117 29.04 -14.87 5.86
C GLN A 117 29.31 -14.41 4.43
N GLY A 118 29.01 -13.14 4.12
CA GLY A 118 29.17 -12.56 2.77
C GLY A 118 27.98 -12.73 1.85
N GLU A 119 27.01 -13.60 2.15
CA GLU A 119 25.76 -13.68 1.38
C GLU A 119 24.87 -12.46 1.58
N ARG A 120 24.12 -12.08 0.52
CA ARG A 120 23.10 -11.02 0.59
C ARG A 120 21.82 -11.60 1.16
N GLY A 121 21.10 -10.83 1.97
CA GLY A 121 19.81 -11.21 2.53
C GLY A 121 19.69 -10.88 4.01
N VAL A 122 18.59 -11.29 4.61
CA VAL A 122 18.37 -11.21 6.04
C VAL A 122 19.10 -12.36 6.73
N ASP A 123 19.71 -12.09 7.89
CA ASP A 123 20.35 -13.13 8.71
C ASP A 123 19.36 -14.22 9.11
N GLN A 124 19.77 -15.50 9.06
CA GLN A 124 18.88 -16.63 9.31
C GLN A 124 18.37 -16.68 10.77
N ALA A 125 19.23 -16.34 11.73
CA ALA A 125 18.82 -16.30 13.14
C ALA A 125 17.81 -15.17 13.37
N TYR A 126 18.09 -13.98 12.82
CA TYR A 126 17.17 -12.85 12.88
C TYR A 126 15.84 -13.17 12.19
N PHE A 127 15.85 -13.78 10.99
CA PHE A 127 14.65 -14.23 10.30
C PHE A 127 13.79 -15.15 11.17
N LYS A 128 14.40 -16.21 11.73
CA LYS A 128 13.71 -17.15 12.61
C LYS A 128 13.15 -16.49 13.88
N GLN A 129 13.91 -15.57 14.47
CA GLN A 129 13.45 -14.80 15.64
C GLN A 129 12.29 -13.88 15.27
N THR A 130 12.34 -13.24 14.11
CA THR A 130 11.27 -12.35 13.61
C THR A 130 9.95 -13.09 13.47
N LEU A 131 9.93 -14.28 12.85
CA LEU A 131 8.69 -15.05 12.66
C LEU A 131 8.15 -15.58 14.01
N ARG A 132 9.02 -16.00 14.92
CA ARG A 132 8.61 -16.40 16.28
C ARG A 132 8.03 -15.24 17.07
N GLU A 133 8.64 -14.06 16.98
CA GLU A 133 8.16 -12.86 17.66
C GLU A 133 6.81 -12.40 17.08
N ALA A 134 6.64 -12.42 15.76
CA ALA A 134 5.36 -12.14 15.13
C ALA A 134 4.26 -13.08 15.65
N HIS A 135 4.55 -14.38 15.72
CA HIS A 135 3.60 -15.35 16.27
C HIS A 135 3.32 -15.09 17.77
N ARG A 136 4.36 -14.79 18.58
CA ARG A 136 4.20 -14.45 20.00
C ARG A 136 3.33 -13.21 20.24
N LEU A 137 3.41 -12.23 19.35
CA LEU A 137 2.59 -11.02 19.38
C LEU A 137 1.16 -11.24 18.88
N GLY A 138 0.83 -12.45 18.41
CA GLY A 138 -0.49 -12.82 17.92
C GLY A 138 -0.76 -12.43 16.45
N PHE A 139 0.29 -12.17 15.67
CA PHE A 139 0.12 -11.96 14.23
C PHE A 139 -0.30 -13.25 13.53
N GLN A 140 -1.20 -13.09 12.56
CA GLN A 140 -1.58 -14.10 11.59
C GLN A 140 -1.30 -13.57 10.19
N THR A 141 -0.94 -14.46 9.25
CA THR A 141 -0.72 -14.02 7.87
C THR A 141 -2.02 -13.94 7.09
N ILE A 142 -2.04 -13.05 6.09
CA ILE A 142 -3.14 -12.88 5.16
C ILE A 142 -2.63 -12.89 3.71
N THR A 143 -3.52 -13.26 2.79
CA THR A 143 -3.30 -13.21 1.35
C THR A 143 -3.47 -11.78 0.79
N ALA A 144 -3.04 -11.56 -0.44
CA ALA A 144 -3.26 -10.30 -1.14
C ALA A 144 -4.76 -10.00 -1.32
N ARG A 145 -5.57 -11.04 -1.55
CA ARG A 145 -7.04 -10.90 -1.64
C ARG A 145 -7.67 -10.45 -0.33
N GLN A 146 -7.28 -11.05 0.78
CA GLN A 146 -7.77 -10.66 2.10
C GLN A 146 -7.38 -9.21 2.43
N ALA A 147 -6.15 -8.80 2.09
CA ALA A 147 -5.71 -7.43 2.28
C ALA A 147 -6.52 -6.44 1.41
N ALA A 148 -6.75 -6.77 0.13
CA ALA A 148 -7.54 -5.94 -0.77
C ALA A 148 -9.00 -5.81 -0.29
N ASP A 149 -9.62 -6.90 0.12
CA ASP A 149 -10.99 -6.92 0.65
C ASP A 149 -11.12 -6.10 1.94
N PHE A 150 -10.12 -6.17 2.83
CA PHE A 150 -10.06 -5.33 4.02
C PHE A 150 -9.92 -3.84 3.66
N LEU A 151 -8.97 -3.50 2.80
CA LEU A 151 -8.70 -2.10 2.45
C LEU A 151 -9.86 -1.45 1.69
N GLU A 152 -10.54 -2.18 0.80
CA GLU A 152 -11.64 -1.62 0.00
C GLU A 152 -12.98 -1.55 0.75
N ARG A 153 -13.25 -2.51 1.63
CA ARG A 153 -14.57 -2.65 2.27
C ARG A 153 -14.54 -3.05 3.75
N ASN A 154 -13.39 -2.96 4.39
CA ASN A 154 -13.18 -3.35 5.80
C ASN A 154 -13.53 -4.81 6.10
N ALA A 155 -13.39 -5.72 5.11
CA ALA A 155 -13.68 -7.12 5.33
C ALA A 155 -12.87 -7.68 6.51
N LYS A 156 -13.48 -8.60 7.26
CA LYS A 156 -12.88 -9.18 8.47
C LYS A 156 -11.58 -9.91 8.16
N ILE A 157 -10.51 -9.52 8.84
CA ILE A 157 -9.20 -10.18 8.86
C ILE A 157 -8.72 -10.30 10.32
N PRO A 158 -7.67 -11.07 10.61
CA PRO A 158 -7.06 -11.07 11.94
C PRO A 158 -6.66 -9.65 12.36
N PRO A 159 -6.93 -9.24 13.63
CA PRO A 159 -6.64 -7.86 14.09
C PRO A 159 -5.18 -7.44 13.96
N LYS A 160 -4.26 -8.40 14.05
CA LYS A 160 -2.82 -8.24 13.82
C LYS A 160 -2.44 -9.08 12.61
N SER A 161 -2.53 -8.48 11.43
CA SER A 161 -2.28 -9.15 10.15
C SER A 161 -0.87 -8.89 9.64
N LEU A 162 -0.23 -9.94 9.11
CA LEU A 162 1.10 -9.91 8.55
C LEU A 162 1.03 -10.34 7.08
N MET A 163 1.69 -9.62 6.19
CA MET A 163 1.89 -10.03 4.81
C MET A 163 3.38 -10.29 4.59
N LEU A 164 3.75 -11.53 4.35
CA LEU A 164 5.13 -11.93 4.09
C LEU A 164 5.34 -12.02 2.57
N PHE A 165 6.15 -11.12 1.99
CA PHE A 165 6.48 -11.13 0.58
C PHE A 165 7.85 -11.76 0.37
N VAL A 166 7.98 -12.66 -0.59
CA VAL A 166 9.26 -13.17 -1.11
C VAL A 166 9.37 -12.77 -2.57
N ASP A 167 10.20 -11.76 -2.82
CA ASP A 167 10.39 -11.20 -4.16
C ASP A 167 11.36 -12.05 -5.01
N ASP A 168 11.35 -11.90 -6.33
CA ASP A 168 12.29 -12.46 -7.31
C ASP A 168 12.27 -14.00 -7.48
N ARG A 169 11.12 -14.63 -7.58
CA ARG A 169 11.01 -16.09 -7.91
C ARG A 169 11.86 -16.99 -7.00
N ARG A 170 11.93 -16.70 -5.70
CA ARG A 170 12.83 -17.38 -4.75
C ARG A 170 12.23 -18.68 -4.20
N ILE A 171 11.85 -19.64 -5.07
CA ILE A 171 11.34 -20.95 -4.67
C ILE A 171 12.17 -21.63 -3.57
N PRO A 172 13.52 -21.68 -3.64
CA PRO A 172 14.32 -22.30 -2.57
C PRO A 172 14.17 -21.62 -1.20
N VAL A 173 13.98 -20.28 -1.18
CA VAL A 173 13.74 -19.53 0.07
C VAL A 173 12.37 -19.87 0.64
N ILE A 174 11.34 -19.89 -0.19
CA ILE A 174 9.98 -20.25 0.25
C ILE A 174 9.99 -21.70 0.78
N LYS A 175 10.51 -22.65 0.00
CA LYS A 175 10.50 -24.07 0.35
C LYS A 175 11.38 -24.41 1.55
N GLY A 176 12.56 -23.78 1.65
CA GLY A 176 13.56 -24.14 2.68
C GLY A 176 13.48 -23.31 3.95
N ASP A 177 13.16 -22.03 3.84
CA ASP A 177 13.22 -21.13 4.99
C ASP A 177 11.81 -20.81 5.55
N PHE A 178 10.83 -20.53 4.68
CA PHE A 178 9.47 -20.15 5.11
C PHE A 178 8.58 -21.37 5.41
N MET A 179 8.55 -22.38 4.55
CA MET A 179 7.59 -23.50 4.64
C MET A 179 7.52 -24.17 6.02
N PRO A 180 8.64 -24.38 6.77
CA PRO A 180 8.56 -24.92 8.13
C PRO A 180 7.71 -24.08 9.09
N PHE A 181 7.74 -22.74 8.95
CA PHE A 181 6.93 -21.81 9.76
C PHE A 181 5.50 -21.72 9.25
N LEU A 182 5.31 -21.70 7.92
CA LEU A 182 3.99 -21.66 7.30
C LEU A 182 3.15 -22.85 7.76
N LYS A 183 3.70 -24.06 7.68
CA LYS A 183 3.03 -25.27 8.17
C LYS A 183 2.81 -25.29 9.68
N LYS A 184 3.79 -24.79 10.45
CA LYS A 184 3.70 -24.81 11.93
C LYS A 184 2.63 -23.86 12.47
N TYR A 185 2.47 -22.69 11.84
CA TYR A 185 1.59 -21.63 12.34
C TYR A 185 0.32 -21.46 11.50
N ASP A 186 0.12 -22.31 10.51
CA ASP A 186 -0.93 -22.20 9.49
C ASP A 186 -0.90 -20.81 8.80
N TRP A 187 0.28 -20.44 8.36
CA TRP A 187 0.54 -19.15 7.73
C TRP A 187 0.65 -19.26 6.23
N THR A 188 0.56 -18.11 5.56
CA THR A 188 0.78 -17.95 4.12
C THR A 188 1.93 -16.99 3.83
N VAL A 189 2.53 -17.12 2.65
CA VAL A 189 3.53 -16.20 2.11
C VAL A 189 3.12 -15.78 0.70
N ILE A 190 3.38 -14.53 0.34
CA ILE A 190 3.16 -14.01 -1.01
C ILE A 190 4.44 -14.20 -1.81
N SER A 191 4.37 -14.97 -2.89
CA SER A 191 5.44 -15.09 -3.86
C SER A 191 5.29 -14.01 -4.92
N SER A 192 6.15 -12.99 -4.89
CA SER A 192 6.16 -11.92 -5.89
C SER A 192 6.85 -12.42 -7.15
N TRP A 193 6.05 -12.83 -8.16
CA TRP A 193 6.52 -13.61 -9.30
C TRP A 193 6.85 -12.74 -10.51
N ILE A 194 8.07 -12.90 -11.04
CA ILE A 194 8.52 -12.32 -12.31
C ILE A 194 8.30 -13.34 -13.41
N ILE A 195 7.71 -12.95 -14.54
CA ILE A 195 7.34 -13.88 -15.62
C ILE A 195 8.49 -14.19 -16.57
N ALA A 196 9.33 -13.19 -16.87
CA ALA A 196 10.29 -13.28 -17.99
C ALA A 196 11.15 -14.55 -18.00
N ASN A 197 11.19 -15.20 -19.15
CA ASN A 197 11.94 -16.42 -19.46
C ASN A 197 11.53 -17.66 -18.64
N ASP A 198 10.37 -17.67 -18.02
CA ASP A 198 9.93 -18.82 -17.21
C ASP A 198 9.69 -20.04 -18.06
N ASP A 199 9.14 -19.88 -19.27
CA ASP A 199 8.94 -20.97 -20.21
C ASP A 199 10.28 -21.56 -20.71
N ALA A 200 11.38 -20.82 -20.62
CA ALA A 200 12.72 -21.28 -20.97
C ALA A 200 13.42 -22.08 -19.84
N ILE A 201 12.84 -22.09 -18.64
CA ILE A 201 13.40 -22.79 -17.48
C ILE A 201 12.59 -24.07 -17.22
N PRO A 202 13.11 -25.24 -17.56
CA PRO A 202 12.37 -26.48 -17.40
C PRO A 202 11.82 -26.70 -15.99
N GLY A 203 10.55 -27.03 -15.90
CA GLY A 203 9.87 -27.34 -14.63
C GLY A 203 9.74 -26.17 -13.67
N LEU A 204 9.89 -24.92 -14.11
CA LEU A 204 9.78 -23.77 -13.22
C LEU A 204 8.32 -23.50 -12.82
N TRP A 205 7.41 -23.58 -13.79
CA TRP A 205 5.98 -23.42 -13.55
C TRP A 205 5.45 -24.52 -12.63
N GLU A 206 5.75 -25.77 -12.91
CA GLU A 206 5.31 -26.91 -12.10
C GLU A 206 5.77 -26.79 -10.64
N ARG A 207 6.95 -26.19 -10.41
CA ARG A 207 7.49 -25.98 -9.05
C ARG A 207 6.74 -24.91 -8.28
N ILE A 208 6.34 -23.80 -8.92
CA ILE A 208 5.59 -22.74 -8.24
C ILE A 208 4.11 -23.13 -8.08
N GLU A 209 3.53 -23.80 -9.07
CA GLU A 209 2.17 -24.37 -9.00
C GLU A 209 2.06 -25.38 -7.85
N ALA A 210 3.05 -26.26 -7.69
CA ALA A 210 3.10 -27.21 -6.59
C ALA A 210 3.22 -26.50 -5.22
N LEU A 211 3.91 -25.36 -5.14
CA LEU A 211 3.97 -24.57 -3.91
C LEU A 211 2.63 -23.87 -3.63
N GLN A 212 2.00 -23.30 -4.64
CA GLN A 212 0.69 -22.69 -4.52
C GLN A 212 -0.38 -23.71 -4.08
N ALA A 213 -0.34 -24.93 -4.67
CA ALA A 213 -1.25 -26.01 -4.32
C ALA A 213 -1.16 -26.48 -2.85
N THR A 214 -0.10 -26.09 -2.12
CA THR A 214 -0.02 -26.36 -0.67
C THR A 214 -1.00 -25.53 0.17
N GLY A 215 -1.60 -24.48 -0.40
CA GLY A 215 -2.45 -23.51 0.31
C GLY A 215 -1.67 -22.49 1.16
N HIS A 216 -0.33 -22.64 1.26
CA HIS A 216 0.52 -21.73 2.04
C HIS A 216 1.22 -20.66 1.19
N VAL A 217 1.07 -20.69 -0.13
CA VAL A 217 1.72 -19.74 -1.03
C VAL A 217 0.69 -19.05 -1.90
N ASP A 218 0.61 -17.74 -1.78
CA ASP A 218 -0.18 -16.83 -2.62
C ASP A 218 0.75 -16.25 -3.69
N VAL A 219 0.47 -16.48 -4.98
CA VAL A 219 1.36 -16.02 -6.06
C VAL A 219 0.79 -14.74 -6.66
N GLU A 220 1.59 -13.67 -6.66
CA GLU A 220 1.18 -12.36 -7.14
C GLU A 220 2.24 -11.72 -8.06
N SER A 221 1.85 -10.73 -8.86
CA SER A 221 2.69 -10.21 -9.94
C SER A 221 3.83 -9.32 -9.45
N HIS A 222 5.07 -9.63 -9.89
CA HIS A 222 6.24 -8.77 -9.74
C HIS A 222 6.77 -8.33 -11.12
N SER A 223 5.85 -7.93 -12.01
CA SER A 223 6.06 -7.53 -13.40
C SER A 223 6.39 -8.64 -14.39
N LEU A 224 6.46 -8.25 -15.66
CA LEU A 224 6.83 -9.18 -16.73
C LEU A 224 8.34 -9.49 -16.73
N ARG A 225 9.20 -8.46 -16.73
CA ARG A 225 10.67 -8.58 -16.90
C ARG A 225 11.47 -7.91 -15.78
N HIS A 226 10.81 -7.46 -14.72
CA HIS A 226 11.42 -6.76 -13.58
C HIS A 226 12.06 -5.40 -13.97
N VAL A 227 11.42 -4.67 -14.89
CA VAL A 227 11.87 -3.34 -15.27
C VAL A 227 11.52 -2.33 -14.17
N TYR A 228 12.52 -1.55 -13.73
CA TYR A 228 12.30 -0.43 -12.81
C TYR A 228 11.62 0.71 -13.56
N ILE A 229 10.38 1.01 -13.16
CA ILE A 229 9.57 2.03 -13.83
C ILE A 229 9.91 3.41 -13.28
N VAL A 230 10.59 4.21 -14.12
CA VAL A 230 10.96 5.58 -13.81
C VAL A 230 10.35 6.57 -14.84
N SER A 231 10.50 7.87 -14.64
CA SER A 231 9.90 8.90 -15.50
C SER A 231 10.28 8.77 -16.98
N SER A 232 11.49 8.28 -17.27
CA SER A 232 11.99 8.06 -18.63
C SER A 232 11.55 6.73 -19.25
N THR A 233 10.90 5.82 -18.50
CA THR A 233 10.46 4.54 -19.03
C THR A 233 9.34 4.73 -20.07
N PRO A 234 9.49 4.20 -21.31
CA PRO A 234 8.48 4.36 -22.35
C PRO A 234 7.11 3.79 -21.91
N LYS A 235 6.03 4.51 -22.26
CA LYS A 235 4.65 4.07 -21.92
C LYS A 235 4.32 2.67 -22.42
N LYS A 236 4.84 2.28 -23.60
CA LYS A 236 4.67 0.92 -24.14
C LYS A 236 5.28 -0.11 -23.19
N THR A 237 6.53 0.09 -22.76
CA THR A 237 7.22 -0.78 -21.80
C THR A 237 6.47 -0.86 -20.48
N ILE A 238 6.02 0.29 -19.94
CA ILE A 238 5.22 0.31 -18.70
C ILE A 238 3.98 -0.57 -18.84
N ARG A 239 3.25 -0.45 -19.95
CA ARG A 239 2.06 -1.25 -20.20
C ARG A 239 2.40 -2.74 -20.30
N GLU A 240 3.44 -3.10 -21.03
CA GLU A 240 3.90 -4.49 -21.15
C GLU A 240 4.27 -5.09 -19.79
N GLU A 241 5.03 -4.37 -18.96
CA GLU A 241 5.42 -4.82 -17.62
C GLU A 241 4.22 -5.09 -16.71
N ILE A 242 3.17 -4.30 -16.84
CA ILE A 242 1.98 -4.37 -15.97
C ILE A 242 0.96 -5.38 -16.48
N THR A 243 0.66 -5.39 -17.78
CA THR A 243 -0.40 -6.25 -18.33
C THR A 243 0.12 -7.61 -18.79
N GLY A 244 1.42 -7.70 -19.15
CA GLY A 244 2.04 -8.90 -19.66
C GLY A 244 1.99 -10.11 -18.71
N PRO A 245 2.06 -9.96 -17.38
CA PRO A 245 1.89 -11.09 -16.47
C PRO A 245 0.52 -11.75 -16.51
N ILE A 246 -0.54 -11.01 -16.78
CA ILE A 246 -1.93 -11.45 -16.60
C ILE A 246 -2.24 -12.76 -17.33
N PRO A 247 -1.96 -12.92 -18.63
CA PRO A 247 -2.28 -14.17 -19.35
C PRO A 247 -1.50 -15.39 -18.81
N TYR A 248 -0.31 -15.18 -18.25
CA TYR A 248 0.44 -16.28 -17.61
C TYR A 248 -0.23 -16.72 -16.29
N PHE A 249 -0.70 -15.76 -15.49
CA PHE A 249 -1.43 -16.07 -14.27
C PHE A 249 -2.74 -16.80 -14.56
N GLU A 250 -3.50 -16.36 -15.58
CA GLU A 250 -4.72 -17.02 -16.01
C GLU A 250 -4.44 -18.46 -16.47
N LYS A 251 -3.37 -18.67 -17.24
CA LYS A 251 -2.96 -19.99 -17.77
C LYS A 251 -2.51 -20.94 -16.65
N HIS A 252 -1.64 -20.49 -15.74
CA HIS A 252 -0.94 -21.35 -14.79
C HIS A 252 -1.64 -21.47 -13.45
N PHE A 253 -2.37 -20.44 -13.02
CA PHE A 253 -3.02 -20.41 -11.71
C PHE A 253 -4.55 -20.32 -11.78
N GLY A 254 -5.12 -20.09 -12.96
CA GLY A 254 -6.58 -19.99 -13.15
C GLY A 254 -7.20 -18.68 -12.62
N TYR A 255 -6.39 -17.68 -12.27
CA TYR A 255 -6.86 -16.37 -11.81
C TYR A 255 -5.99 -15.23 -12.32
N ARG A 256 -6.53 -14.00 -12.28
CA ARG A 256 -5.78 -12.77 -12.54
C ARG A 256 -5.10 -12.31 -11.25
N PRO A 257 -3.83 -11.89 -11.29
CA PRO A 257 -3.17 -11.33 -10.11
C PRO A 257 -3.88 -10.04 -9.70
N ILE A 258 -4.04 -9.84 -8.41
CA ILE A 258 -4.71 -8.65 -7.84
C ILE A 258 -3.74 -7.71 -7.13
N ALA A 259 -2.55 -8.18 -6.80
CA ALA A 259 -1.49 -7.36 -6.27
C ALA A 259 -0.38 -7.16 -7.31
N TYR A 260 0.10 -5.91 -7.44
CA TYR A 260 1.28 -5.58 -8.22
C TYR A 260 2.41 -5.15 -7.30
N ILE A 261 3.48 -5.92 -7.28
CA ILE A 261 4.66 -5.62 -6.48
C ILE A 261 5.64 -4.85 -7.38
N TRP A 262 5.86 -3.56 -7.07
CA TRP A 262 6.66 -2.67 -7.90
C TRP A 262 8.14 -3.04 -7.86
N PRO A 263 8.78 -3.40 -9.00
CA PRO A 263 10.21 -3.66 -9.05
C PRO A 263 11.05 -2.50 -8.53
N GLY A 264 11.90 -2.77 -7.53
CA GLY A 264 12.67 -1.74 -6.82
C GLY A 264 11.82 -0.69 -6.09
N GLY A 265 10.51 -0.90 -5.99
CA GLY A 265 9.56 0.06 -5.43
C GLY A 265 9.29 1.27 -6.33
N ASN A 266 9.71 1.24 -7.59
CA ASN A 266 9.62 2.37 -8.51
C ASN A 266 8.34 2.33 -9.34
N TYR A 267 7.69 3.49 -9.45
CA TYR A 267 6.46 3.66 -10.22
C TYR A 267 6.30 5.12 -10.67
N THR A 268 5.39 5.34 -11.59
CA THR A 268 4.97 6.68 -12.03
C THR A 268 3.45 6.78 -11.94
N ARG A 269 2.90 8.00 -11.97
CA ARG A 269 1.44 8.20 -12.01
C ARG A 269 0.79 7.44 -13.18
N TYR A 270 1.44 7.43 -14.35
CA TYR A 270 0.95 6.68 -15.51
C TYR A 270 0.93 5.17 -15.23
N ALA A 271 1.98 4.62 -14.61
CA ALA A 271 2.06 3.20 -14.28
C ALA A 271 0.97 2.78 -13.26
N VAL A 272 0.78 3.56 -12.21
CA VAL A 272 -0.26 3.31 -11.20
C VAL A 272 -1.65 3.29 -11.84
N ARG A 273 -1.96 4.28 -12.69
CA ARG A 273 -3.22 4.28 -13.43
C ARG A 273 -3.35 3.06 -14.34
N THR A 274 -2.29 2.69 -15.08
CA THR A 274 -2.29 1.50 -15.94
C THR A 274 -2.52 0.22 -15.13
N ALA A 275 -1.95 0.10 -13.93
CA ALA A 275 -2.18 -1.04 -13.05
C ALA A 275 -3.63 -1.11 -12.57
N ARG A 276 -4.22 0.03 -12.19
CA ARG A 276 -5.65 0.11 -11.82
C ARG A 276 -6.55 -0.30 -12.99
N GLU A 277 -6.30 0.24 -14.18
CA GLU A 277 -7.04 -0.08 -15.41
C GLU A 277 -6.90 -1.57 -15.80
N ALA A 278 -5.76 -2.20 -15.50
CA ALA A 278 -5.50 -3.61 -15.73
C ALA A 278 -6.18 -4.54 -14.70
N GLY A 279 -6.78 -3.99 -13.63
CA GLY A 279 -7.53 -4.74 -12.63
C GLY A 279 -6.75 -5.09 -11.36
N TYR A 280 -5.52 -4.58 -11.19
CA TYR A 280 -4.83 -4.69 -9.91
C TYR A 280 -5.55 -3.88 -8.84
N ARG A 281 -5.80 -4.50 -7.70
CA ARG A 281 -6.55 -3.90 -6.58
C ARG A 281 -5.61 -3.22 -5.59
N VAL A 282 -4.44 -3.81 -5.35
CA VAL A 282 -3.42 -3.31 -4.42
C VAL A 282 -2.04 -3.33 -5.08
N GLY A 283 -1.18 -2.41 -4.69
CA GLY A 283 0.20 -2.35 -5.16
C GLY A 283 1.16 -2.06 -4.01
N PHE A 284 2.35 -2.68 -4.03
CA PHE A 284 3.30 -2.61 -2.93
C PHE A 284 4.64 -2.03 -3.35
N THR A 285 5.10 -1.04 -2.61
CA THR A 285 6.41 -0.40 -2.78
C THR A 285 7.46 -1.04 -1.86
N ILE A 286 8.59 -0.36 -1.65
CA ILE A 286 9.65 -0.79 -0.70
C ILE A 286 9.79 0.17 0.50
N TYR A 287 8.92 1.16 0.63
CA TYR A 287 9.07 2.22 1.63
C TYR A 287 8.44 1.82 2.96
N PRO A 288 9.21 1.78 4.08
CA PRO A 288 8.73 1.30 5.37
C PRO A 288 8.01 2.42 6.15
N ASN A 289 6.90 2.92 5.62
CA ASN A 289 6.21 4.08 6.16
C ASN A 289 5.35 3.80 7.41
N GLY A 290 4.99 2.54 7.68
CA GLY A 290 4.19 2.13 8.83
C GLY A 290 3.19 1.02 8.51
N PRO A 291 2.45 0.54 9.53
CA PRO A 291 1.36 -0.41 9.31
C PRO A 291 0.23 0.26 8.54
N VAL A 292 -0.55 -0.55 7.84
CA VAL A 292 -1.72 -0.10 7.06
C VAL A 292 -2.99 -0.45 7.84
N MET A 293 -3.95 0.46 7.88
CA MET A 293 -5.27 0.26 8.48
C MET A 293 -6.37 0.61 7.46
N PHE A 294 -7.59 0.17 7.72
CA PHE A 294 -8.73 0.51 6.89
C PHE A 294 -8.90 2.03 6.79
N ASN A 295 -9.03 2.52 5.56
CA ASN A 295 -9.09 3.95 5.21
C ASN A 295 -7.94 4.80 5.78
N TRP A 296 -6.77 4.19 5.98
CA TRP A 296 -5.63 4.90 6.57
C TRP A 296 -4.31 4.28 6.09
N VAL A 297 -3.68 4.90 5.10
CA VAL A 297 -2.42 4.45 4.51
C VAL A 297 -1.33 5.47 4.79
N PRO A 298 -0.21 5.09 5.44
CA PRO A 298 0.91 5.99 5.70
C PRO A 298 1.76 6.15 4.43
N LEU A 299 1.71 7.32 3.81
CA LEU A 299 2.44 7.63 2.58
C LEU A 299 3.37 8.83 2.75
N GLN A 300 4.47 8.85 2.00
CA GLN A 300 5.29 10.03 1.82
C GLN A 300 4.57 11.03 0.90
N LYS A 301 4.99 12.30 0.94
CA LYS A 301 4.37 13.36 0.14
C LYS A 301 4.32 13.02 -1.36
N ALA A 302 5.41 12.50 -1.92
CA ALA A 302 5.48 12.11 -3.33
C ALA A 302 4.48 10.99 -3.69
N ASP A 303 4.27 10.04 -2.79
CA ASP A 303 3.33 8.92 -2.99
C ASP A 303 1.87 9.41 -2.92
N GLN A 304 1.58 10.38 -2.04
CA GLN A 304 0.26 11.01 -1.93
C GLN A 304 -0.14 11.73 -3.22
N GLU A 305 0.82 12.36 -3.91
CA GLU A 305 0.60 13.06 -5.17
C GLU A 305 0.20 12.13 -6.33
N ILE A 306 0.45 10.83 -6.22
CA ILE A 306 0.04 9.82 -7.21
C ILE A 306 -1.48 9.70 -7.28
N GLY A 307 -2.17 9.77 -6.15
CA GLY A 307 -3.64 9.80 -6.08
C GLY A 307 -4.31 8.42 -6.05
N ASP A 308 -3.56 7.34 -5.85
CA ASP A 308 -4.11 6.00 -5.62
C ASP A 308 -3.31 5.29 -4.49
N PRO A 309 -3.69 5.50 -3.23
CA PRO A 309 -2.96 4.96 -2.08
C PRO A 309 -2.97 3.44 -2.00
N LEU A 310 -3.98 2.77 -2.55
CA LEU A 310 -4.04 1.31 -2.54
C LEU A 310 -3.04 0.67 -3.51
N LEU A 311 -2.57 1.41 -4.52
CA LEU A 311 -1.53 0.95 -5.44
C LEU A 311 -0.11 1.41 -5.07
N THR A 312 0.07 2.05 -3.91
CA THR A 312 1.38 2.52 -3.42
C THR A 312 1.63 2.15 -1.96
N LEU A 313 1.10 1.01 -1.52
CA LEU A 313 1.18 0.53 -0.14
C LEU A 313 2.63 0.32 0.32
N PRO A 314 2.95 0.67 1.58
CA PRO A 314 4.28 0.51 2.14
C PRO A 314 4.63 -0.96 2.41
N ARG A 315 5.93 -1.29 2.45
CA ARG A 315 6.44 -2.56 2.97
C ARG A 315 7.63 -2.33 3.89
N PHE A 316 7.69 -3.06 4.99
CA PHE A 316 8.84 -3.07 5.90
C PHE A 316 9.99 -3.90 5.34
N HIS A 317 11.22 -3.49 5.61
CA HIS A 317 12.40 -4.29 5.30
C HIS A 317 12.58 -5.43 6.31
N ALA A 318 12.79 -6.63 5.82
CA ALA A 318 12.98 -7.83 6.64
C ALA A 318 14.06 -7.69 7.72
N SER A 319 15.12 -6.91 7.47
CA SER A 319 16.24 -6.72 8.39
C SER A 319 15.96 -5.85 9.62
N ARG A 320 14.79 -5.23 9.70
CA ARG A 320 14.41 -4.32 10.80
C ARG A 320 13.01 -4.55 11.34
N VAL A 321 12.26 -5.47 10.76
CA VAL A 321 10.84 -5.62 11.06
C VAL A 321 10.58 -6.15 12.46
N LYS A 322 11.46 -6.97 13.03
CA LYS A 322 11.29 -7.55 14.37
C LYS A 322 11.09 -6.45 15.43
N GLU A 323 11.89 -5.40 15.36
CA GLU A 323 11.80 -4.25 16.27
C GLU A 323 10.58 -3.36 15.99
N GLN A 324 10.01 -3.46 14.79
CA GLN A 324 8.86 -2.66 14.37
C GLN A 324 7.51 -3.31 14.68
N LEU A 325 7.48 -4.63 14.85
CA LEU A 325 6.23 -5.35 15.16
C LEU A 325 5.55 -4.89 16.46
N PRO A 326 6.25 -4.72 17.59
CA PRO A 326 5.64 -4.20 18.82
C PRO A 326 5.07 -2.79 18.63
N ILE A 327 5.78 -1.93 17.87
CA ILE A 327 5.34 -0.57 17.57
C ILE A 327 4.07 -0.58 16.73
N ALA A 328 3.99 -1.46 15.74
CA ALA A 328 2.79 -1.61 14.92
C ALA A 328 1.58 -2.05 15.76
N VAL A 329 1.77 -2.99 16.69
CA VAL A 329 0.73 -3.41 17.64
C VAL A 329 0.26 -2.22 18.48
N GLU A 330 1.18 -1.44 19.03
CA GLU A 330 0.85 -0.26 19.85
C GLU A 330 0.08 0.80 19.04
N ILE A 331 0.45 1.04 17.78
CA ILE A 331 -0.29 1.92 16.86
C ILE A 331 -1.73 1.42 16.67
N GLY A 332 -1.92 0.12 16.44
CA GLY A 332 -3.25 -0.48 16.28
C GLY A 332 -4.10 -0.34 17.55
N GLU A 333 -3.53 -0.60 18.71
CA GLU A 333 -4.22 -0.46 20.01
C GLU A 333 -4.59 0.99 20.30
N GLN A 334 -3.72 1.93 19.96
CA GLN A 334 -4.01 3.35 20.10
C GLN A 334 -5.12 3.80 19.15
N ALA A 335 -5.08 3.37 17.89
CA ALA A 335 -6.14 3.64 16.92
C ALA A 335 -7.49 3.07 17.37
N ARG A 336 -7.49 1.87 17.99
CA ARG A 336 -8.70 1.28 18.57
C ARG A 336 -9.26 2.13 19.71
N ARG A 337 -8.44 2.54 20.67
CA ARG A 337 -8.87 3.42 21.76
C ARG A 337 -9.46 4.72 21.23
N GLN A 338 -8.77 5.41 20.35
CA GLN A 338 -9.28 6.65 19.73
C GLN A 338 -10.62 6.44 19.02
N ALA A 339 -10.78 5.33 18.30
CA ALA A 339 -12.03 5.03 17.64
C ALA A 339 -13.18 4.91 18.63
N LEU A 340 -12.96 4.21 19.74
CA LEU A 340 -13.96 4.04 20.79
C LEU A 340 -14.32 5.36 21.48
N ASP A 341 -13.32 6.17 21.76
CA ASP A 341 -13.51 7.50 22.37
C ASP A 341 -14.32 8.45 21.45
N HIS A 342 -14.17 8.31 20.14
CA HIS A 342 -14.88 9.12 19.14
C HIS A 342 -16.24 8.55 18.73
N TYR A 343 -16.53 7.29 19.02
CA TYR A 343 -17.77 6.63 18.61
C TYR A 343 -19.06 7.44 18.94
N PRO A 344 -19.23 8.03 20.14
CA PRO A 344 -20.45 8.80 20.44
C PRO A 344 -20.66 9.98 19.49
N GLN A 345 -19.59 10.66 19.09
CA GLN A 345 -19.62 11.78 18.15
C GLN A 345 -19.91 11.29 16.73
N GLU A 346 -19.27 10.20 16.31
CA GLU A 346 -19.50 9.57 15.01
C GLU A 346 -20.93 9.06 14.87
N ALA A 347 -21.50 8.42 15.90
CA ALA A 347 -22.87 7.95 15.90
C ALA A 347 -23.89 9.10 15.84
N ALA A 348 -23.68 10.16 16.59
CA ALA A 348 -24.51 11.36 16.54
C ALA A 348 -24.46 12.02 15.15
N TRP A 349 -23.26 12.15 14.57
CA TRP A 349 -23.09 12.71 13.24
C TRP A 349 -23.78 11.83 12.17
N TYR A 350 -23.60 10.50 12.25
CA TYR A 350 -24.16 9.55 11.30
C TYR A 350 -25.68 9.63 11.28
N ARG A 351 -26.31 9.70 12.46
CA ARG A 351 -27.77 9.84 12.59
C ARG A 351 -28.29 11.10 11.90
N LEU A 352 -27.56 12.21 12.01
CA LEU A 352 -27.97 13.49 11.43
C LEU A 352 -27.77 13.56 9.89
N HIS A 353 -26.72 12.91 9.36
CA HIS A 353 -26.30 13.13 7.98
C HIS A 353 -26.45 11.93 7.05
N CYS A 354 -26.52 10.70 7.59
CA CYS A 354 -26.55 9.48 6.77
C CYS A 354 -27.88 8.73 6.81
N GLY A 355 -28.77 9.12 7.72
CA GLY A 355 -30.10 8.48 7.87
C GLY A 355 -29.98 7.06 8.43
N GLY A 356 -30.16 6.92 9.74
CA GLY A 356 -30.10 5.64 10.46
C GLY A 356 -29.16 5.68 11.67
N GLU A 357 -28.88 4.52 12.24
CA GLU A 357 -28.04 4.38 13.43
C GLU A 357 -26.77 3.61 13.05
N LEU A 358 -25.62 4.02 13.61
CA LEU A 358 -24.42 3.18 13.59
C LEU A 358 -24.58 2.02 14.58
N PRO A 359 -24.18 0.79 14.19
CA PRO A 359 -24.10 -0.31 15.14
C PRO A 359 -23.17 0.04 16.30
N PRO A 360 -23.51 -0.35 17.56
CA PRO A 360 -22.62 -0.12 18.68
C PRO A 360 -21.30 -0.87 18.50
N PRO A 361 -20.19 -0.39 19.08
CA PRO A 361 -18.92 -1.10 19.05
C PRO A 361 -19.12 -2.53 19.61
N SER A 362 -18.86 -3.53 18.77
CA SER A 362 -18.83 -4.92 19.22
C SER A 362 -17.42 -5.21 19.74
N PHE A 363 -17.30 -5.47 21.02
CA PHE A 363 -16.07 -6.01 21.59
C PHE A 363 -16.13 -7.53 21.37
N GLY A 364 -15.41 -8.03 20.37
CA GLY A 364 -15.13 -9.46 20.33
C GLY A 364 -14.37 -9.84 21.60
N GLU A 365 -14.91 -10.75 22.37
CA GLU A 365 -14.25 -11.43 23.46
C GLU A 365 -13.01 -12.19 22.99
#